data_9a5a6d3ae5825eca7030ef2345b54263
#
_entry.id   9a5a6d3ae5825eca7030ef2345b54263
#
_cell.length_a   1.000
_cell.length_b   1.000
_cell.length_c   1.000
_cell.angle_alpha   90.00
_cell.angle_beta   90.00
_cell.angle_gamma   90.00
#
_symmetry.space_group_name_H-M   'P 1'
#
loop_
_entity.id
_entity.type
_entity.pdbx_description
1 polymer ?
#
loop_
_entity_poly.entity_id
_entity_poly.type
_entity_poly.pdbx_seq_one_letter_code
_entity_poly.pdbx_strand_id
1 'polypeptide(L)'
;MEINTANSAILRIYRLLLAIFIIFALYFAKAILIPLTLAALLTFLLSPLAKKLEKWIGRIFSILLIVSVVFTSIGFAVFVFTRQFILFGSDFQKYYENIQAKLQAFQLPKWEIFNRLEHTLGNLKEGLFGESKTVATATEIFPIGSQVQIIDLSSYFTDIAKWISGSFFNLLGSTGIVLLLVIFMLLKREDILGRIIKLLGQQRISSTTSTMNDASERVYNYLFRQFIVNIGFGICVSTGLYLIGVPNAMLWGCFAAILRFVPYIGSWIAAVIPIAISFTITNTWFVPLLTISFFIILEVITAYVVEPFYYSEGTGVSSFALILGAIFWTWLWGPIGLLLSTPLTVCLVVIGQHMPNMNFLSVLLSQEQALTPAEDCYHRLLSFDSSASMDVIESYLKKDSLISLYDSVLIPIISRTEIDFHLDLINAEKKESVYQSIREIIEFLSLSEQKETKSISEPKVNVLCLPSRTVRDELGISILAQQLGRQSFDIQQTTSINVNEVFALVEKMNPDAVCIVVVSPFALSHSLYLCAKLHQRIPQLPILISLWGFSEGASEAIAKLTSAGATKVVFSLSQTLEILQEMRSSKKSS
;
A
#
# COMPACT_ATOMS: atom_id res chain seq x y z
N MET A 1 -28.29 -17.27 21.20
CA MET A 1 -26.93 -16.72 21.19
C MET A 1 -25.89 -17.78 20.75
N GLU A 2 -25.97 -19.02 21.22
CA GLU A 2 -25.02 -20.11 20.88
C GLU A 2 -25.03 -20.55 19.39
N ILE A 3 -26.16 -20.50 18.71
CA ILE A 3 -26.26 -20.91 17.29
C ILE A 3 -25.50 -19.97 16.36
N ASN A 4 -25.46 -18.65 16.66
CA ASN A 4 -24.72 -17.67 15.88
C ASN A 4 -23.20 -17.77 16.08
N THR A 5 -22.74 -18.17 17.27
CA THR A 5 -21.30 -18.38 17.56
C THR A 5 -20.77 -19.65 16.89
N ALA A 6 -21.56 -20.72 16.87
CA ALA A 6 -21.21 -21.98 16.17
C ALA A 6 -21.09 -21.75 14.64
N ASN A 7 -22.04 -21.04 14.03
CA ASN A 7 -22.00 -20.72 12.60
C ASN A 7 -20.78 -19.83 12.26
N SER A 8 -20.42 -18.86 13.11
CA SER A 8 -19.25 -18.01 12.91
C SER A 8 -17.94 -18.80 13.03
N ALA A 9 -17.86 -19.78 13.92
CA ALA A 9 -16.69 -20.66 14.07
C ALA A 9 -16.53 -21.58 12.84
N ILE A 10 -17.61 -22.18 12.36
CA ILE A 10 -17.61 -23.03 11.15
C ILE A 10 -17.17 -22.22 9.93
N LEU A 11 -17.65 -20.98 9.77
CA LEU A 11 -17.26 -20.10 8.67
C LEU A 11 -15.76 -19.74 8.73
N ARG A 12 -15.20 -19.52 9.92
CA ARG A 12 -13.75 -19.27 10.10
C ARG A 12 -12.92 -20.48 9.71
N ILE A 13 -13.31 -21.68 10.16
CA ILE A 13 -12.62 -22.93 9.81
C ILE A 13 -12.67 -23.16 8.30
N TYR A 14 -13.83 -22.97 7.67
CA TYR A 14 -13.98 -23.09 6.23
C TYR A 14 -13.07 -22.12 5.45
N ARG A 15 -12.99 -20.85 5.86
CA ARG A 15 -12.08 -19.87 5.24
C ARG A 15 -10.61 -20.26 5.40
N LEU A 16 -10.23 -20.79 6.55
CA LEU A 16 -8.86 -21.23 6.82
C LEU A 16 -8.50 -22.47 5.96
N LEU A 17 -9.40 -23.45 5.86
CA LEU A 17 -9.22 -24.61 4.99
C LEU A 17 -9.14 -24.21 3.51
N LEU A 18 -9.97 -23.26 3.07
CA LEU A 18 -9.91 -22.73 1.72
C LEU A 18 -8.57 -22.05 1.43
N ALA A 19 -8.04 -21.25 2.37
CA ALA A 19 -6.73 -20.60 2.23
C ALA A 19 -5.60 -21.63 2.12
N ILE A 20 -5.61 -22.65 2.98
CA ILE A 20 -4.63 -23.77 2.91
C ILE A 20 -4.72 -24.49 1.57
N PHE A 21 -5.93 -24.78 1.10
CA PHE A 21 -6.15 -25.44 -0.19
C PHE A 21 -5.63 -24.59 -1.36
N ILE A 22 -5.85 -23.27 -1.32
CA ILE A 22 -5.32 -22.33 -2.35
C ILE A 22 -3.78 -22.37 -2.34
N ILE A 23 -3.14 -22.29 -1.19
CA ILE A 23 -1.67 -22.33 -1.08
C ILE A 23 -1.13 -23.67 -1.60
N PHE A 24 -1.77 -24.78 -1.24
CA PHE A 24 -1.43 -26.12 -1.73
C PHE A 24 -1.56 -26.20 -3.26
N ALA A 25 -2.66 -25.71 -3.82
CA ALA A 25 -2.88 -25.67 -5.26
C ALA A 25 -1.82 -24.80 -5.98
N LEU A 26 -1.46 -23.64 -5.43
CA LEU A 26 -0.40 -22.76 -5.95
C LEU A 26 0.97 -23.45 -5.95
N TYR A 27 1.26 -24.25 -4.92
CA TYR A 27 2.52 -24.97 -4.83
C TYR A 27 2.61 -26.12 -5.84
N PHE A 28 1.57 -26.95 -5.96
CA PHE A 28 1.58 -28.10 -6.88
C PHE A 28 1.41 -27.69 -8.34
N ALA A 29 0.65 -26.63 -8.60
CA ALA A 29 0.43 -26.13 -9.95
C ALA A 29 1.52 -25.16 -10.44
N LYS A 30 2.63 -25.00 -9.73
CA LYS A 30 3.70 -24.05 -10.05
C LYS A 30 4.22 -24.16 -11.49
N ALA A 31 4.32 -25.36 -12.04
CA ALA A 31 4.76 -25.60 -13.41
C ALA A 31 3.87 -24.92 -14.46
N ILE A 32 2.59 -24.74 -14.18
CA ILE A 32 1.63 -24.04 -15.06
C ILE A 32 1.46 -22.59 -14.64
N LEU A 33 1.42 -22.32 -13.34
CA LEU A 33 1.14 -20.99 -12.81
C LEU A 33 2.29 -20.00 -13.03
N ILE A 34 3.55 -20.44 -12.94
CA ILE A 34 4.71 -19.57 -13.18
C ILE A 34 4.69 -19.01 -14.60
N PRO A 35 4.60 -19.82 -15.68
CA PRO A 35 4.47 -19.31 -17.04
C PRO A 35 3.24 -18.43 -17.25
N LEU A 36 2.11 -18.78 -16.67
CA LEU A 36 0.87 -18.00 -16.75
C LEU A 36 1.02 -16.64 -16.10
N THR A 37 1.63 -16.58 -14.92
CA THR A 37 1.85 -15.33 -14.16
C THR A 37 2.83 -14.42 -14.90
N LEU A 38 3.94 -14.99 -15.41
CA LEU A 38 4.89 -14.25 -16.24
C LEU A 38 4.20 -13.69 -17.49
N ALA A 39 3.38 -14.49 -18.16
CA ALA A 39 2.62 -14.05 -19.33
C ALA A 39 1.63 -12.92 -18.97
N ALA A 40 0.95 -13.02 -17.82
CA ALA A 40 0.04 -11.98 -17.36
C ALA A 40 0.79 -10.67 -17.07
N LEU A 41 1.90 -10.70 -16.33
CA LEU A 41 2.71 -9.51 -16.02
C LEU A 41 3.29 -8.87 -17.29
N LEU A 42 3.81 -9.68 -18.21
CA LEU A 42 4.29 -9.19 -19.51
C LEU A 42 3.13 -8.60 -20.33
N THR A 43 1.96 -9.20 -20.31
CA THR A 43 0.78 -8.67 -20.99
C THR A 43 0.37 -7.32 -20.42
N PHE A 44 0.37 -7.15 -19.09
CA PHE A 44 0.13 -5.85 -18.47
C PHE A 44 1.17 -4.82 -18.91
N LEU A 45 2.45 -5.18 -18.90
CA LEU A 45 3.54 -4.30 -19.30
C LEU A 45 3.48 -3.90 -20.78
N LEU A 46 3.12 -4.84 -21.67
CA LEU A 46 3.14 -4.61 -23.12
C LEU A 46 1.82 -4.04 -23.66
N SER A 47 0.71 -4.17 -22.93
CA SER A 47 -0.62 -3.75 -23.37
C SER A 47 -0.70 -2.27 -23.81
N PRO A 48 -0.17 -1.27 -23.07
CA PRO A 48 -0.22 0.12 -23.51
C PRO A 48 0.63 0.40 -24.75
N LEU A 49 1.78 -0.29 -24.87
CA LEU A 49 2.64 -0.20 -26.04
C LEU A 49 1.93 -0.77 -27.27
N ALA A 50 1.28 -1.93 -27.10
CA ALA A 50 0.48 -2.55 -28.14
C ALA A 50 -0.67 -1.64 -28.59
N LYS A 51 -1.40 -1.01 -27.65
CA LYS A 51 -2.47 -0.04 -27.97
C LYS A 51 -1.98 1.17 -28.75
N LYS A 52 -0.80 1.71 -28.42
CA LYS A 52 -0.23 2.85 -29.16
C LYS A 52 0.13 2.47 -30.58
N LEU A 53 0.73 1.29 -30.77
CA LEU A 53 1.20 0.81 -32.09
C LEU A 53 0.04 0.28 -32.95
N GLU A 54 -1.02 -0.25 -32.33
CA GLU A 54 -2.25 -0.72 -32.97
C GLU A 54 -2.88 0.34 -33.90
N LYS A 55 -2.77 1.63 -33.51
CA LYS A 55 -3.26 2.76 -34.31
C LYS A 55 -2.54 2.92 -35.66
N TRP A 56 -1.32 2.40 -35.79
CA TRP A 56 -0.47 2.59 -37.00
C TRP A 56 -0.43 1.37 -37.90
N ILE A 57 -0.33 0.16 -37.33
CA ILE A 57 -0.08 -1.07 -38.10
C ILE A 57 -1.15 -2.16 -37.84
N GLY A 58 -2.23 -1.81 -37.14
CA GLY A 58 -3.29 -2.75 -36.84
C GLY A 58 -2.95 -3.69 -35.67
N ARG A 59 -3.98 -4.38 -35.14
CA ARG A 59 -3.90 -5.13 -33.89
C ARG A 59 -2.94 -6.31 -33.90
N ILE A 60 -3.05 -7.18 -34.92
CA ILE A 60 -2.27 -8.42 -35.00
C ILE A 60 -0.79 -8.11 -35.20
N PHE A 61 -0.47 -7.25 -36.19
CA PHE A 61 0.90 -6.89 -36.50
C PHE A 61 1.59 -6.13 -35.38
N SER A 62 0.88 -5.25 -34.67
CA SER A 62 1.38 -4.55 -33.50
C SER A 62 1.79 -5.52 -32.37
N ILE A 63 0.96 -6.50 -32.08
CA ILE A 63 1.22 -7.50 -31.04
C ILE A 63 2.42 -8.37 -31.42
N LEU A 64 2.44 -8.91 -32.65
CA LEU A 64 3.53 -9.75 -33.12
C LEU A 64 4.87 -8.99 -33.13
N LEU A 65 4.87 -7.74 -33.59
CA LEU A 65 6.08 -6.93 -33.59
C LEU A 65 6.62 -6.67 -32.21
N ILE A 66 5.78 -6.21 -31.28
CA ILE A 66 6.19 -5.91 -29.90
C ILE A 66 6.69 -7.18 -29.20
N VAL A 67 5.94 -8.27 -29.29
CA VAL A 67 6.33 -9.53 -28.69
C VAL A 67 7.66 -10.02 -29.29
N SER A 68 7.82 -9.97 -30.60
CA SER A 68 9.08 -10.32 -31.28
C SER A 68 10.24 -9.47 -30.79
N VAL A 69 10.09 -8.14 -30.75
CA VAL A 69 11.14 -7.23 -30.25
C VAL A 69 11.52 -7.53 -28.81
N VAL A 70 10.56 -7.72 -27.93
CA VAL A 70 10.81 -7.97 -26.51
C VAL A 70 11.49 -9.32 -26.31
N PHE A 71 10.99 -10.39 -26.93
CA PHE A 71 11.60 -11.71 -26.77
C PHE A 71 12.99 -11.80 -27.44
N THR A 72 13.19 -11.14 -28.59
CA THR A 72 14.52 -11.03 -29.20
C THR A 72 15.48 -10.24 -28.28
N SER A 73 15.01 -9.16 -27.67
CA SER A 73 15.81 -8.37 -26.73
C SER A 73 16.20 -9.17 -25.49
N ILE A 74 15.25 -9.93 -24.90
CA ILE A 74 15.51 -10.84 -23.78
C ILE A 74 16.51 -11.93 -24.22
N GLY A 75 16.31 -12.56 -25.36
CA GLY A 75 17.21 -13.58 -25.89
C GLY A 75 18.64 -13.05 -26.12
N PHE A 76 18.73 -11.82 -26.64
CA PHE A 76 20.03 -11.15 -26.81
C PHE A 76 20.70 -10.84 -25.47
N ALA A 77 19.94 -10.34 -24.49
CA ALA A 77 20.45 -10.08 -23.16
C ALA A 77 20.95 -11.37 -22.47
N VAL A 78 20.22 -12.46 -22.57
CA VAL A 78 20.64 -13.78 -22.07
C VAL A 78 21.90 -14.28 -22.79
N PHE A 79 21.97 -14.12 -24.11
CA PHE A 79 23.16 -14.49 -24.88
C PHE A 79 24.40 -13.71 -24.43
N VAL A 80 24.28 -12.39 -24.31
CA VAL A 80 25.38 -11.53 -23.81
C VAL A 80 25.77 -11.91 -22.40
N PHE A 81 24.80 -12.11 -21.49
CA PHE A 81 25.05 -12.53 -20.13
C PHE A 81 25.82 -13.86 -20.06
N THR A 82 25.35 -14.89 -20.81
CA THR A 82 25.99 -16.20 -20.83
C THR A 82 27.42 -16.11 -21.37
N ARG A 83 27.63 -15.35 -22.45
CA ARG A 83 28.98 -15.13 -22.99
C ARG A 83 29.91 -14.46 -21.98
N GLN A 84 29.45 -13.42 -21.33
CA GLN A 84 30.24 -12.72 -20.31
C GLN A 84 30.52 -13.61 -19.09
N PHE A 85 29.56 -14.45 -18.71
CA PHE A 85 29.70 -15.40 -17.60
C PHE A 85 30.76 -16.48 -17.90
N ILE A 86 30.79 -17.00 -19.13
CA ILE A 86 31.83 -17.95 -19.57
C ILE A 86 33.23 -17.30 -19.56
N LEU A 87 33.35 -16.07 -20.07
CA LEU A 87 34.61 -15.30 -20.01
C LEU A 87 35.06 -15.05 -18.59
N PHE A 88 34.15 -14.69 -17.68
CA PHE A 88 34.46 -14.55 -16.28
C PHE A 88 34.98 -15.86 -15.66
N GLY A 89 34.34 -16.99 -16.01
CA GLY A 89 34.78 -18.33 -15.54
C GLY A 89 36.20 -18.68 -15.95
N SER A 90 36.61 -18.32 -17.16
CA SER A 90 37.99 -18.55 -17.63
C SER A 90 39.05 -17.68 -16.92
N ASP A 91 38.66 -16.48 -16.49
CA ASP A 91 39.56 -15.59 -15.74
C ASP A 91 39.56 -15.82 -14.23
N PHE A 92 38.59 -16.58 -13.72
CA PHE A 92 38.37 -16.79 -12.29
C PHE A 92 39.61 -17.39 -11.57
N GLN A 93 40.33 -18.28 -12.25
CA GLN A 93 41.56 -18.88 -11.71
C GLN A 93 42.61 -17.80 -11.36
N LYS A 94 42.78 -16.79 -12.23
CA LYS A 94 43.70 -15.67 -11.97
C LYS A 94 43.24 -14.83 -10.77
N TYR A 95 41.92 -14.61 -10.62
CA TYR A 95 41.40 -13.87 -9.46
C TYR A 95 41.65 -14.63 -8.16
N TYR A 96 41.42 -15.94 -8.19
CA TYR A 96 41.64 -16.82 -7.04
C TYR A 96 43.12 -16.80 -6.59
N GLU A 97 44.07 -16.93 -7.53
CA GLU A 97 45.50 -16.87 -7.26
C GLU A 97 45.91 -15.51 -6.65
N ASN A 98 45.38 -14.42 -7.19
CA ASN A 98 45.66 -13.07 -6.68
C ASN A 98 45.07 -12.86 -5.27
N ILE A 99 43.90 -13.40 -4.95
CA ILE A 99 43.32 -13.37 -3.62
C ILE A 99 44.19 -14.16 -2.64
N GLN A 100 44.59 -15.35 -3.02
CA GLN A 100 45.48 -16.18 -2.20
C GLN A 100 46.80 -15.48 -1.88
N ALA A 101 47.44 -14.89 -2.89
CA ALA A 101 48.69 -14.17 -2.69
C ALA A 101 48.53 -13.00 -1.70
N LYS A 102 47.44 -12.24 -1.78
CA LYS A 102 47.16 -11.13 -0.86
C LYS A 102 46.82 -11.60 0.56
N LEU A 103 46.03 -12.66 0.69
CA LEU A 103 45.71 -13.23 2.00
C LEU A 103 46.99 -13.79 2.69
N GLN A 104 47.94 -14.32 1.90
CA GLN A 104 49.24 -14.76 2.42
C GLN A 104 50.06 -13.59 2.94
N ALA A 105 50.02 -12.44 2.28
CA ALA A 105 50.72 -11.23 2.71
C ALA A 105 50.15 -10.64 4.03
N PHE A 106 48.86 -10.88 4.32
CA PHE A 106 48.18 -10.37 5.53
C PHE A 106 48.30 -11.25 6.78
N GLN A 107 49.04 -12.40 6.75
CA GLN A 107 49.19 -13.32 7.88
C GLN A 107 47.90 -13.71 8.63
N LEU A 108 46.76 -13.66 7.96
CA LEU A 108 45.50 -14.13 8.54
C LEU A 108 45.49 -15.66 8.65
N PRO A 109 44.91 -16.26 9.70
CA PRO A 109 44.84 -17.71 9.85
C PRO A 109 44.06 -18.33 8.67
N LYS A 110 44.81 -19.12 7.88
CA LYS A 110 44.47 -19.54 6.52
C LYS A 110 43.32 -20.54 6.37
N TRP A 111 42.83 -21.17 7.43
CA TRP A 111 42.11 -22.44 7.29
C TRP A 111 40.59 -22.36 7.35
N GLU A 112 39.99 -21.55 8.19
CA GLU A 112 38.56 -21.69 8.44
C GLU A 112 37.67 -21.11 7.37
N ILE A 113 38.05 -19.99 6.76
CA ILE A 113 37.20 -19.31 5.76
C ILE A 113 37.18 -20.07 4.44
N PHE A 114 38.33 -20.59 4.00
CA PHE A 114 38.41 -21.36 2.75
C PHE A 114 37.76 -22.74 2.86
N ASN A 115 37.91 -23.44 3.96
CA ASN A 115 37.20 -24.69 4.18
C ASN A 115 35.67 -24.50 4.26
N ARG A 116 35.24 -23.42 4.87
CA ARG A 116 33.79 -23.06 4.88
C ARG A 116 33.26 -22.71 3.49
N LEU A 117 34.03 -21.99 2.68
CA LEU A 117 33.67 -21.66 1.30
C LEU A 117 33.61 -22.91 0.43
N GLU A 118 34.55 -23.85 0.56
CA GLU A 118 34.57 -25.10 -0.14
C GLU A 118 33.39 -26.00 0.24
N HIS A 119 33.08 -26.14 1.52
CA HIS A 119 31.89 -26.85 2.00
C HIS A 119 30.58 -26.15 1.52
N THR A 120 30.52 -24.84 1.51
CA THR A 120 29.34 -24.11 1.07
C THR A 120 29.14 -24.22 -0.44
N LEU A 121 30.22 -24.16 -1.23
CA LEU A 121 30.14 -24.38 -2.70
C LEU A 121 29.82 -25.82 -3.04
N GLY A 122 30.36 -26.79 -2.28
CA GLY A 122 30.01 -28.22 -2.39
C GLY A 122 28.53 -28.46 -2.13
N ASN A 123 28.00 -27.93 -1.06
CA ASN A 123 26.58 -28.03 -0.70
C ASN A 123 25.66 -27.31 -1.70
N LEU A 124 26.11 -26.18 -2.28
CA LEU A 124 25.40 -25.51 -3.37
C LEU A 124 25.35 -26.35 -4.64
N LYS A 125 26.43 -27.07 -4.93
CA LYS A 125 26.47 -28.00 -6.07
C LYS A 125 25.49 -29.15 -5.90
N GLU A 126 25.48 -29.81 -4.73
CA GLU A 126 24.54 -30.89 -4.42
C GLU A 126 23.07 -30.39 -4.44
N GLY A 127 22.82 -29.21 -3.92
CA GLY A 127 21.47 -28.61 -3.89
C GLY A 127 20.95 -28.15 -5.26
N LEU A 128 21.84 -27.72 -6.16
CA LEU A 128 21.45 -27.19 -7.46
C LEU A 128 21.44 -28.24 -8.60
N PHE A 129 22.30 -29.25 -8.52
CA PHE A 129 22.53 -30.16 -9.66
C PHE A 129 22.04 -31.59 -9.45
N GLY A 130 21.53 -31.94 -8.24
CA GLY A 130 21.08 -33.30 -7.96
C GLY A 130 22.22 -34.34 -8.02
N GLU A 131 22.11 -35.43 -7.29
CA GLU A 131 23.11 -36.48 -7.22
C GLU A 131 23.53 -37.01 -8.61
N SER A 132 24.70 -36.64 -9.10
CA SER A 132 25.46 -37.46 -10.04
C SER A 132 26.36 -38.35 -9.23
N LYS A 133 25.94 -39.62 -9.05
CA LYS A 133 26.75 -40.66 -8.48
C LYS A 133 28.02 -40.85 -9.31
N THR A 134 29.12 -40.33 -8.81
CA THR A 134 30.45 -40.86 -9.09
C THR A 134 31.08 -41.17 -7.74
N VAL A 135 30.97 -42.44 -7.39
CA VAL A 135 31.68 -43.05 -6.26
C VAL A 135 33.19 -42.91 -6.54
N ALA A 136 33.85 -42.05 -5.79
CA ALA A 136 35.28 -42.13 -5.58
C ALA A 136 35.49 -42.32 -4.08
N THR A 137 35.78 -43.52 -3.76
CA THR A 137 36.14 -44.04 -2.44
C THR A 137 37.32 -43.25 -1.92
N ALA A 138 37.12 -42.39 -0.92
CA ALA A 138 38.16 -41.75 -0.19
C ALA A 138 38.48 -42.56 1.06
N THR A 139 39.43 -43.45 0.95
CA THR A 139 40.17 -43.93 2.10
C THR A 139 41.65 -43.69 1.78
N GLU A 140 42.26 -42.75 2.41
CA GLU A 140 43.59 -42.89 2.93
C GLU A 140 44.04 -41.67 3.74
N ILE A 141 44.59 -41.98 4.84
CA ILE A 141 45.12 -41.24 5.97
C ILE A 141 46.40 -40.48 5.55
N PHE A 142 46.53 -39.26 5.97
CA PHE A 142 47.65 -38.30 5.89
C PHE A 142 49.06 -38.80 5.51
N PRO A 143 49.81 -38.08 4.67
CA PRO A 143 51.02 -37.45 5.14
C PRO A 143 51.23 -36.00 4.75
N ILE A 144 51.92 -35.27 5.64
CA ILE A 144 52.44 -33.91 5.53
C ILE A 144 53.29 -33.79 4.26
N GLY A 145 52.78 -33.00 3.30
CA GLY A 145 53.53 -32.73 2.06
C GLY A 145 52.68 -32.73 0.78
N SER A 146 51.32 -32.74 0.88
CA SER A 146 50.46 -32.76 -0.30
C SER A 146 50.47 -31.42 -1.02
N GLN A 147 50.89 -31.46 -2.29
CA GLN A 147 50.52 -30.45 -3.28
C GLN A 147 49.03 -30.16 -3.18
N VAL A 148 48.71 -28.90 -2.95
CA VAL A 148 47.32 -28.41 -3.05
C VAL A 148 46.81 -28.88 -4.40
N GLN A 149 45.91 -29.87 -4.40
CA GLN A 149 45.11 -30.16 -5.60
C GLN A 149 44.41 -28.88 -5.96
N ILE A 150 44.81 -28.27 -7.06
CA ILE A 150 44.18 -27.12 -7.65
C ILE A 150 42.78 -27.58 -8.05
N ILE A 151 41.79 -27.25 -7.22
CA ILE A 151 40.39 -27.45 -7.59
C ILE A 151 40.22 -26.67 -8.88
N ASP A 152 39.94 -27.39 -9.97
CA ASP A 152 39.72 -26.77 -11.27
C ASP A 152 38.33 -26.10 -11.24
N LEU A 153 38.26 -24.92 -10.58
CA LEU A 153 37.06 -24.11 -10.51
C LEU A 153 36.54 -23.74 -11.91
N SER A 154 37.40 -23.79 -12.95
CA SER A 154 36.99 -23.54 -14.32
C SER A 154 35.96 -24.57 -14.78
N SER A 155 36.06 -25.82 -14.29
CA SER A 155 35.07 -26.87 -14.54
C SER A 155 33.72 -26.56 -13.93
N TYR A 156 33.67 -25.95 -12.73
CA TYR A 156 32.41 -25.53 -12.10
C TYR A 156 31.71 -24.41 -12.88
N PHE A 157 32.48 -23.42 -13.36
CA PHE A 157 31.91 -22.35 -14.19
C PHE A 157 31.44 -22.87 -15.54
N THR A 158 32.16 -23.82 -16.15
CA THR A 158 31.72 -24.46 -17.40
C THR A 158 30.49 -25.35 -17.18
N ASP A 159 30.36 -26.03 -16.04
CA ASP A 159 29.19 -26.83 -15.70
C ASP A 159 27.98 -25.95 -15.38
N ILE A 160 28.18 -24.84 -14.66
CA ILE A 160 27.15 -23.81 -14.45
C ILE A 160 26.75 -23.18 -15.78
N ALA A 161 27.69 -22.87 -16.66
CA ALA A 161 27.41 -22.34 -17.99
C ALA A 161 26.67 -23.35 -18.89
N LYS A 162 27.03 -24.63 -18.84
CA LYS A 162 26.30 -25.73 -19.48
C LYS A 162 24.92 -25.92 -18.89
N TRP A 163 24.77 -25.81 -17.56
CA TRP A 163 23.46 -25.83 -16.91
C TRP A 163 22.61 -24.64 -17.29
N ILE A 164 23.17 -23.42 -17.32
CA ILE A 164 22.46 -22.23 -17.81
C ILE A 164 22.08 -22.43 -19.28
N SER A 165 22.97 -22.92 -20.13
CA SER A 165 22.67 -23.18 -21.54
C SER A 165 21.73 -24.37 -21.75
N GLY A 166 21.86 -25.45 -21.00
CA GLY A 166 20.97 -26.61 -21.04
C GLY A 166 19.60 -26.32 -20.43
N SER A 167 19.55 -25.56 -19.34
CA SER A 167 18.32 -25.00 -18.79
C SER A 167 17.69 -23.98 -19.71
N PHE A 168 18.48 -23.31 -20.58
CA PHE A 168 17.96 -22.43 -21.60
C PHE A 168 17.11 -23.17 -22.64
N PHE A 169 17.45 -24.39 -23.04
CA PHE A 169 16.58 -25.23 -23.88
C PHE A 169 15.30 -25.66 -23.18
N ASN A 170 15.36 -26.01 -21.90
CA ASN A 170 14.16 -26.24 -21.08
C ASN A 170 13.38 -24.93 -20.83
N LEU A 171 14.10 -23.82 -20.67
CA LEU A 171 13.52 -22.48 -20.59
C LEU A 171 12.90 -22.06 -21.93
N LEU A 172 13.47 -22.44 -23.09
CA LEU A 172 12.88 -22.21 -24.42
C LEU A 172 11.52 -22.90 -24.56
N GLY A 173 11.35 -24.10 -24.01
CA GLY A 173 10.06 -24.78 -23.99
C GLY A 173 9.04 -24.00 -23.14
N SER A 174 9.40 -23.62 -21.92
CA SER A 174 8.56 -22.78 -21.07
C SER A 174 8.40 -21.35 -21.60
N THR A 175 9.45 -20.80 -22.22
CA THR A 175 9.41 -19.48 -22.90
C THR A 175 8.49 -19.49 -24.10
N GLY A 176 8.43 -20.59 -24.86
CA GLY A 176 7.47 -20.76 -25.95
C GLY A 176 6.02 -20.75 -25.44
N ILE A 177 5.75 -21.38 -24.30
CA ILE A 177 4.44 -21.33 -23.66
C ILE A 177 4.12 -19.90 -23.20
N VAL A 178 5.06 -19.21 -22.54
CA VAL A 178 4.89 -17.81 -22.09
C VAL A 178 4.63 -16.91 -23.30
N LEU A 179 5.41 -17.03 -24.39
CA LEU A 179 5.25 -16.26 -25.61
C LEU A 179 3.85 -16.47 -26.23
N LEU A 180 3.43 -17.72 -26.34
CA LEU A 180 2.11 -18.06 -26.85
C LEU A 180 1.01 -17.49 -25.96
N LEU A 181 1.13 -17.62 -24.65
CA LEU A 181 0.18 -17.05 -23.68
C LEU A 181 0.13 -15.53 -23.78
N VAL A 182 1.27 -14.83 -23.87
CA VAL A 182 1.32 -13.36 -24.02
C VAL A 182 0.60 -12.93 -25.30
N ILE A 183 0.85 -13.60 -26.43
CA ILE A 183 0.18 -13.31 -27.70
C ILE A 183 -1.35 -13.48 -27.53
N PHE A 184 -1.79 -14.61 -27.00
CA PHE A 184 -3.23 -14.87 -26.80
C PHE A 184 -3.88 -13.91 -25.81
N MET A 185 -3.19 -13.59 -24.71
CA MET A 185 -3.71 -12.64 -23.72
C MET A 185 -3.82 -11.22 -24.28
N LEU A 186 -2.84 -10.77 -25.08
CA LEU A 186 -2.91 -9.48 -25.77
C LEU A 186 -3.99 -9.45 -26.86
N LEU A 187 -4.15 -10.54 -27.62
CA LEU A 187 -5.20 -10.65 -28.65
C LEU A 187 -6.62 -10.67 -28.04
N LYS A 188 -6.79 -11.32 -26.91
CA LYS A 188 -8.10 -11.55 -26.26
C LYS A 188 -8.29 -10.73 -24.99
N ARG A 189 -7.52 -9.64 -24.79
CA ARG A 189 -7.53 -8.85 -23.56
C ARG A 189 -8.91 -8.35 -23.17
N GLU A 190 -9.71 -7.91 -24.13
CA GLU A 190 -11.08 -7.38 -23.89
C GLU A 190 -12.05 -8.48 -23.48
N ASP A 191 -11.94 -9.64 -24.13
CA ASP A 191 -12.74 -10.82 -23.76
C ASP A 191 -12.42 -11.32 -22.35
N ILE A 192 -11.12 -11.37 -22.01
CA ILE A 192 -10.64 -11.81 -20.68
C ILE A 192 -11.14 -10.83 -19.61
N LEU A 193 -10.99 -9.53 -19.85
CA LEU A 193 -11.45 -8.48 -18.94
C LEU A 193 -12.97 -8.57 -18.73
N GLY A 194 -13.73 -8.70 -19.81
CA GLY A 194 -15.19 -8.86 -19.75
C GLY A 194 -15.64 -10.10 -18.98
N ARG A 195 -14.91 -11.22 -19.10
CA ARG A 195 -15.18 -12.45 -18.32
C ARG A 195 -14.87 -12.26 -16.83
N ILE A 196 -13.77 -11.60 -16.50
CA ILE A 196 -13.40 -11.28 -15.11
C ILE A 196 -14.46 -10.39 -14.47
N ILE A 197 -14.90 -9.32 -15.16
CA ILE A 197 -15.97 -8.42 -14.70
C ILE A 197 -17.28 -9.20 -14.46
N LYS A 198 -17.63 -10.11 -15.36
CA LYS A 198 -18.84 -10.93 -15.22
C LYS A 198 -18.76 -11.90 -14.02
N LEU A 199 -17.59 -12.43 -13.72
CA LEU A 199 -17.35 -13.32 -12.56
C LEU A 199 -17.37 -12.56 -11.23
N LEU A 200 -16.97 -11.29 -11.21
CA LEU A 200 -16.86 -10.47 -10.00
C LEU A 200 -18.19 -9.88 -9.53
N GLY A 201 -19.24 -9.93 -10.33
CA GLY A 201 -20.60 -9.56 -9.92
C GLY A 201 -21.34 -8.62 -10.86
N GLN A 202 -22.59 -8.96 -11.14
CA GLN A 202 -23.44 -8.27 -12.12
C GLN A 202 -24.05 -6.94 -11.60
N GLN A 203 -23.97 -6.62 -10.30
CA GLN A 203 -24.77 -5.53 -9.72
C GLN A 203 -24.19 -4.12 -9.88
N ARG A 204 -22.91 -3.95 -10.29
CA ARG A 204 -22.28 -2.63 -10.46
C ARG A 204 -21.28 -2.59 -11.62
N ILE A 205 -21.71 -2.92 -12.83
CA ILE A 205 -20.83 -3.02 -14.02
C ILE A 205 -20.05 -1.73 -14.30
N SER A 206 -20.66 -0.56 -14.14
CA SER A 206 -20.04 0.73 -14.43
C SER A 206 -18.88 1.05 -13.46
N SER A 207 -19.09 0.88 -12.15
CA SER A 207 -18.05 1.12 -11.15
C SER A 207 -16.94 0.06 -11.21
N THR A 208 -17.28 -1.19 -11.51
CA THR A 208 -16.30 -2.28 -11.61
C THR A 208 -15.37 -2.13 -12.81
N THR A 209 -15.86 -1.59 -13.93
CA THR A 209 -15.06 -1.39 -15.15
C THR A 209 -14.05 -0.26 -14.97
N SER A 210 -14.43 0.88 -14.40
CA SER A 210 -13.49 1.98 -14.10
C SER A 210 -12.42 1.54 -13.12
N THR A 211 -12.83 0.89 -12.05
CA THR A 211 -11.97 0.33 -11.01
C THR A 211 -10.93 -0.66 -11.55
N MET A 212 -11.34 -1.55 -12.48
CA MET A 212 -10.45 -2.54 -13.08
C MET A 212 -9.46 -1.90 -14.06
N ASN A 213 -9.86 -0.84 -14.76
CA ASN A 213 -8.96 -0.07 -15.61
C ASN A 213 -7.92 0.67 -14.76
N ASP A 214 -8.34 1.30 -13.68
CA ASP A 214 -7.45 2.00 -12.73
C ASP A 214 -6.46 1.03 -12.08
N ALA A 215 -6.92 -0.16 -11.68
CA ALA A 215 -6.07 -1.21 -11.16
C ALA A 215 -5.02 -1.67 -12.17
N SER A 216 -5.44 -1.91 -13.42
CA SER A 216 -4.54 -2.32 -14.51
C SER A 216 -3.50 -1.24 -14.84
N GLU A 217 -3.90 0.04 -14.81
CA GLU A 217 -3.02 1.17 -15.04
C GLU A 217 -1.98 1.34 -13.91
N ARG A 218 -2.39 1.18 -12.66
CA ARG A 218 -1.47 1.20 -11.50
C ARG A 218 -0.42 0.10 -11.59
N VAL A 219 -0.84 -1.13 -11.89
CA VAL A 219 0.10 -2.26 -12.06
C VAL A 219 1.06 -2.01 -13.22
N TYR A 220 0.56 -1.54 -14.37
CA TYR A 220 1.41 -1.18 -15.50
C TYR A 220 2.42 -0.10 -15.14
N ASN A 221 1.97 1.02 -14.58
CA ASN A 221 2.83 2.15 -14.23
C ASN A 221 3.94 1.71 -13.27
N TYR A 222 3.59 0.87 -12.28
CA TYR A 222 4.56 0.32 -11.35
C TYR A 222 5.60 -0.57 -12.06
N LEU A 223 5.15 -1.58 -12.83
CA LEU A 223 6.05 -2.51 -13.53
C LEU A 223 6.96 -1.78 -14.53
N PHE A 224 6.41 -0.82 -15.25
CA PHE A 224 7.17 -0.05 -16.23
C PHE A 224 8.23 0.85 -15.58
N ARG A 225 7.87 1.55 -14.51
CA ARG A 225 8.80 2.37 -13.72
C ARG A 225 9.90 1.50 -13.11
N GLN A 226 9.53 0.37 -12.49
CA GLN A 226 10.49 -0.60 -11.94
C GLN A 226 11.48 -1.09 -12.98
N PHE A 227 10.99 -1.44 -14.17
CA PHE A 227 11.82 -1.91 -15.27
C PHE A 227 12.82 -0.83 -15.73
N ILE A 228 12.37 0.42 -15.89
CA ILE A 228 13.24 1.54 -16.26
C ILE A 228 14.31 1.80 -15.21
N VAL A 229 13.93 1.85 -13.93
CA VAL A 229 14.87 2.09 -12.82
C VAL A 229 15.91 0.97 -12.75
N ASN A 230 15.49 -0.28 -12.86
CA ASN A 230 16.42 -1.42 -12.81
C ASN A 230 17.39 -1.46 -13.99
N ILE A 231 16.92 -1.17 -15.21
CA ILE A 231 17.81 -1.07 -16.39
C ILE A 231 18.75 0.13 -16.24
N GLY A 232 18.25 1.29 -15.84
CA GLY A 232 19.07 2.47 -15.60
C GLY A 232 20.16 2.21 -14.56
N PHE A 233 19.81 1.57 -13.47
CA PHE A 233 20.77 1.15 -12.43
C PHE A 233 21.84 0.19 -13.00
N GLY A 234 21.43 -0.83 -13.76
CA GLY A 234 22.37 -1.77 -14.40
C GLY A 234 23.30 -1.11 -15.39
N ILE A 235 22.83 -0.13 -16.18
CA ILE A 235 23.67 0.65 -17.10
C ILE A 235 24.67 1.50 -16.31
N CYS A 236 24.22 2.16 -15.22
CA CYS A 236 25.11 2.94 -14.35
C CYS A 236 26.18 2.06 -13.72
N VAL A 237 25.80 0.87 -13.21
CA VAL A 237 26.76 -0.11 -12.65
C VAL A 237 27.76 -0.56 -13.71
N SER A 238 27.30 -0.94 -14.92
CA SER A 238 28.18 -1.34 -16.03
C SER A 238 29.18 -0.24 -16.38
N THR A 239 28.69 0.98 -16.54
CA THR A 239 29.53 2.13 -16.95
C THR A 239 30.50 2.51 -15.84
N GLY A 240 30.05 2.58 -14.59
CA GLY A 240 30.88 2.93 -13.44
C GLY A 240 31.99 1.91 -13.20
N LEU A 241 31.66 0.61 -13.21
CA LEU A 241 32.66 -0.45 -13.06
C LEU A 241 33.65 -0.49 -14.24
N TYR A 242 33.20 -0.19 -15.46
CA TYR A 242 34.07 -0.07 -16.62
C TYR A 242 35.08 1.07 -16.45
N LEU A 243 34.63 2.25 -15.99
CA LEU A 243 35.49 3.41 -15.74
C LEU A 243 36.49 3.18 -14.59
N ILE A 244 36.08 2.42 -13.57
CA ILE A 244 36.96 2.03 -12.45
C ILE A 244 38.00 1.00 -12.90
N GLY A 245 37.75 0.28 -14.01
CA GLY A 245 38.63 -0.77 -14.53
C GLY A 245 38.31 -2.17 -13.98
N VAL A 246 37.10 -2.38 -13.41
CA VAL A 246 36.69 -3.71 -12.96
C VAL A 246 36.33 -4.58 -14.17
N PRO A 247 36.93 -5.76 -14.32
CA PRO A 247 36.68 -6.64 -15.46
C PRO A 247 35.23 -7.14 -15.49
N ASN A 248 34.77 -7.49 -16.69
CA ASN A 248 33.40 -7.97 -16.93
C ASN A 248 32.30 -7.02 -16.42
N ALA A 249 32.54 -5.70 -16.46
CA ALA A 249 31.61 -4.67 -15.94
C ALA A 249 30.17 -4.82 -16.48
N MET A 250 30.00 -5.22 -17.73
CA MET A 250 28.69 -5.45 -18.35
C MET A 250 27.95 -6.62 -17.69
N LEU A 251 28.67 -7.69 -17.33
CA LEU A 251 28.08 -8.83 -16.59
C LEU A 251 27.51 -8.37 -15.26
N TRP A 252 28.29 -7.59 -14.49
CA TRP A 252 27.87 -7.11 -13.16
C TRP A 252 26.71 -6.12 -13.24
N GLY A 253 26.68 -5.29 -14.27
CA GLY A 253 25.54 -4.41 -14.50
C GLY A 253 24.25 -5.15 -14.86
N CYS A 254 24.32 -6.17 -15.73
CA CYS A 254 23.18 -7.04 -16.01
C CYS A 254 22.71 -7.78 -14.75
N PHE A 255 23.66 -8.29 -13.97
CA PHE A 255 23.36 -8.99 -12.73
C PHE A 255 22.71 -8.06 -11.70
N ALA A 256 23.21 -6.83 -11.57
CA ALA A 256 22.63 -5.81 -10.72
C ALA A 256 21.19 -5.42 -11.14
N ALA A 257 20.94 -5.27 -12.46
CA ALA A 257 19.60 -4.97 -12.96
C ALA A 257 18.59 -6.08 -12.63
N ILE A 258 19.00 -7.35 -12.74
CA ILE A 258 18.16 -8.50 -12.42
C ILE A 258 17.93 -8.64 -10.90
N LEU A 259 19.02 -8.59 -10.11
CA LEU A 259 18.90 -8.76 -8.65
C LEU A 259 18.13 -7.63 -7.99
N ARG A 260 18.12 -6.42 -8.55
CA ARG A 260 17.34 -5.30 -8.02
C ARG A 260 15.81 -5.54 -8.01
N PHE A 261 15.30 -6.56 -8.70
CA PHE A 261 13.91 -7.00 -8.49
C PHE A 261 13.67 -7.58 -7.10
N VAL A 262 14.73 -8.02 -6.40
CA VAL A 262 14.66 -8.47 -5.00
C VAL A 262 14.73 -7.25 -4.08
N PRO A 263 13.67 -6.95 -3.32
CA PRO A 263 13.63 -5.73 -2.52
C PRO A 263 14.71 -5.73 -1.44
N TYR A 264 15.32 -4.55 -1.22
CA TYR A 264 16.34 -4.25 -0.18
C TYR A 264 17.66 -5.00 -0.28
N ILE A 265 17.67 -6.27 -0.66
CA ILE A 265 18.84 -7.15 -0.61
C ILE A 265 19.53 -7.24 -1.98
N GLY A 266 18.80 -7.07 -3.06
CA GLY A 266 19.29 -7.34 -4.41
C GLY A 266 20.51 -6.54 -4.82
N SER A 267 20.51 -5.23 -4.58
CA SER A 267 21.61 -4.33 -4.91
C SER A 267 22.89 -4.69 -4.13
N TRP A 268 22.76 -5.04 -2.85
CA TRP A 268 23.88 -5.42 -2.00
C TRP A 268 24.50 -6.75 -2.44
N ILE A 269 23.69 -7.75 -2.76
CA ILE A 269 24.18 -9.02 -3.31
C ILE A 269 24.90 -8.79 -4.64
N ALA A 270 24.35 -7.91 -5.50
CA ALA A 270 24.98 -7.56 -6.77
C ALA A 270 26.35 -6.87 -6.61
N ALA A 271 26.56 -6.13 -5.51
CA ALA A 271 27.80 -5.42 -5.22
C ALA A 271 28.92 -6.33 -4.70
N VAL A 272 28.60 -7.41 -3.98
CA VAL A 272 29.56 -8.26 -3.27
C VAL A 272 30.65 -8.79 -4.21
N ILE A 273 30.27 -9.35 -5.36
CA ILE A 273 31.22 -9.99 -6.26
C ILE A 273 32.13 -8.97 -6.97
N PRO A 274 31.63 -7.87 -7.57
CA PRO A 274 32.48 -6.82 -8.14
C PRO A 274 33.45 -6.21 -7.12
N ILE A 275 32.98 -5.99 -5.87
CA ILE A 275 33.83 -5.51 -4.78
C ILE A 275 34.94 -6.53 -4.49
N ALA A 276 34.61 -7.82 -4.36
CA ALA A 276 35.61 -8.87 -4.12
C ALA A 276 36.64 -8.94 -5.24
N ILE A 277 36.21 -8.84 -6.51
CA ILE A 277 37.10 -8.83 -7.67
C ILE A 277 37.99 -7.58 -7.66
N SER A 278 37.49 -6.43 -7.27
CA SER A 278 38.24 -5.19 -7.24
C SER A 278 39.50 -5.30 -6.35
N PHE A 279 39.46 -6.15 -5.30
CA PHE A 279 40.63 -6.46 -4.50
C PHE A 279 41.72 -7.24 -5.25
N THR A 280 41.38 -7.87 -6.38
CA THR A 280 42.35 -8.70 -7.14
C THR A 280 43.07 -7.92 -8.22
N ILE A 281 42.56 -6.76 -8.64
CA ILE A 281 43.02 -6.01 -9.83
C ILE A 281 44.34 -5.31 -9.54
N THR A 282 44.46 -4.66 -8.39
CA THR A 282 45.67 -3.88 -8.03
C THR A 282 46.11 -4.21 -6.61
N ASN A 283 47.41 -3.99 -6.32
CA ASN A 283 47.95 -4.16 -4.97
C ASN A 283 47.57 -3.00 -4.04
N THR A 284 46.88 -1.97 -4.53
CA THR A 284 46.47 -0.80 -3.78
C THR A 284 45.04 -0.96 -3.28
N TRP A 285 44.71 -0.30 -2.19
CA TRP A 285 43.35 -0.23 -1.65
C TRP A 285 42.42 0.75 -2.40
N PHE A 286 42.99 1.50 -3.36
CA PHE A 286 42.28 2.56 -4.04
C PHE A 286 41.08 2.03 -4.88
N VAL A 287 41.29 0.99 -5.70
CA VAL A 287 40.25 0.41 -6.57
C VAL A 287 39.12 -0.21 -5.77
N PRO A 288 39.38 -1.04 -4.72
CA PRO A 288 38.30 -1.55 -3.85
C PRO A 288 37.50 -0.44 -3.15
N LEU A 289 38.18 0.56 -2.58
CA LEU A 289 37.53 1.69 -1.91
C LEU A 289 36.65 2.50 -2.89
N LEU A 290 37.19 2.74 -4.09
CA LEU A 290 36.44 3.43 -5.15
C LEU A 290 35.20 2.62 -5.58
N THR A 291 35.32 1.29 -5.70
CA THR A 291 34.19 0.41 -6.05
C THR A 291 33.12 0.40 -4.94
N ILE A 292 33.52 0.28 -3.68
CA ILE A 292 32.60 0.34 -2.53
C ILE A 292 31.88 1.69 -2.49
N SER A 293 32.63 2.78 -2.58
CA SER A 293 32.10 4.15 -2.56
C SER A 293 31.12 4.37 -3.72
N PHE A 294 31.46 3.87 -4.92
CA PHE A 294 30.59 3.94 -6.09
C PHE A 294 29.24 3.26 -5.84
N PHE A 295 29.24 2.01 -5.33
CA PHE A 295 27.99 1.31 -5.03
C PHE A 295 27.17 2.01 -3.94
N ILE A 296 27.81 2.52 -2.87
CA ILE A 296 27.11 3.26 -1.82
C ILE A 296 26.48 4.53 -2.38
N ILE A 297 27.24 5.33 -3.13
CA ILE A 297 26.75 6.59 -3.72
C ILE A 297 25.61 6.30 -4.70
N LEU A 298 25.77 5.31 -5.57
CA LEU A 298 24.74 4.93 -6.53
C LEU A 298 23.46 4.47 -5.85
N GLU A 299 23.56 3.66 -4.77
CA GLU A 299 22.40 3.20 -4.01
C GLU A 299 21.71 4.36 -3.29
N VAL A 300 22.47 5.25 -2.66
CA VAL A 300 21.93 6.44 -2.00
C VAL A 300 21.20 7.34 -3.00
N ILE A 301 21.82 7.61 -4.16
CA ILE A 301 21.17 8.42 -5.21
C ILE A 301 19.89 7.72 -5.70
N THR A 302 19.94 6.41 -5.89
CA THR A 302 18.78 5.68 -6.40
C THR A 302 17.65 5.66 -5.36
N ALA A 303 17.94 5.34 -4.10
CA ALA A 303 16.94 5.23 -3.03
C ALA A 303 16.32 6.58 -2.63
N TYR A 304 17.11 7.66 -2.59
CA TYR A 304 16.64 8.95 -2.08
C TYR A 304 16.30 9.98 -3.16
N VAL A 305 16.73 9.77 -4.41
CA VAL A 305 16.47 10.71 -5.51
C VAL A 305 15.64 10.05 -6.60
N VAL A 306 16.12 8.92 -7.16
CA VAL A 306 15.48 8.30 -8.32
C VAL A 306 14.15 7.64 -7.93
N GLU A 307 14.13 6.82 -6.88
CA GLU A 307 12.92 6.12 -6.45
C GLU A 307 11.79 7.08 -6.02
N PRO A 308 12.00 8.10 -5.18
CA PRO A 308 10.94 9.05 -4.85
C PRO A 308 10.42 9.81 -6.06
N PHE A 309 11.30 10.15 -7.01
CA PHE A 309 10.88 10.85 -8.23
C PHE A 309 10.01 9.99 -9.16
N TYR A 310 10.37 8.71 -9.32
CA TYR A 310 9.62 7.78 -10.16
C TYR A 310 8.42 7.13 -9.48
N TYR A 311 8.47 6.93 -8.15
CA TYR A 311 7.42 6.29 -7.36
C TYR A 311 6.64 7.29 -6.48
N SER A 312 6.53 8.56 -6.90
CA SER A 312 5.87 9.65 -6.14
C SER A 312 4.45 9.33 -5.68
N GLU A 313 3.75 8.44 -6.37
CA GLU A 313 2.42 7.93 -5.97
C GLU A 313 2.48 6.61 -5.19
N GLY A 314 3.65 6.21 -4.68
CA GLY A 314 3.85 4.99 -3.88
C GLY A 314 3.37 3.68 -4.54
N THR A 315 3.95 2.57 -4.18
CA THR A 315 3.45 1.24 -4.59
C THR A 315 2.17 0.86 -3.85
N GLY A 316 1.81 1.63 -2.82
CA GLY A 316 0.76 1.29 -1.88
C GLY A 316 1.07 0.05 -1.01
N VAL A 317 2.28 -0.51 -1.11
CA VAL A 317 2.71 -1.72 -0.40
C VAL A 317 3.67 -1.35 0.72
N SER A 318 3.45 -1.87 1.93
CA SER A 318 4.36 -1.63 3.06
C SER A 318 5.69 -2.37 2.88
N SER A 319 6.78 -1.80 3.42
CA SER A 319 8.11 -2.43 3.40
C SER A 319 8.09 -3.82 4.05
N PHE A 320 7.32 -3.99 5.12
CA PHE A 320 7.11 -5.27 5.78
C PHE A 320 6.44 -6.28 4.85
N ALA A 321 5.41 -5.87 4.12
CA ALA A 321 4.71 -6.72 3.17
C ALA A 321 5.61 -7.16 2.00
N LEU A 322 6.52 -6.31 1.54
CA LEU A 322 7.49 -6.68 0.50
C LEU A 322 8.45 -7.77 0.98
N ILE A 323 8.95 -7.67 2.22
CA ILE A 323 9.84 -8.69 2.81
C ILE A 323 9.06 -10.00 3.02
N LEU A 324 7.87 -9.93 3.61
CA LEU A 324 7.02 -11.10 3.82
C LEU A 324 6.64 -11.76 2.50
N GLY A 325 6.29 -10.96 1.48
CA GLY A 325 6.03 -11.42 0.13
C GLY A 325 7.25 -12.09 -0.50
N ALA A 326 8.45 -11.53 -0.35
CA ALA A 326 9.68 -12.15 -0.85
C ALA A 326 9.92 -13.53 -0.23
N ILE A 327 9.74 -13.67 1.09
CA ILE A 327 9.85 -14.97 1.78
C ILE A 327 8.79 -15.95 1.29
N PHE A 328 7.53 -15.51 1.23
CA PHE A 328 6.39 -16.35 0.83
C PHE A 328 6.52 -16.85 -0.62
N TRP A 329 6.79 -15.96 -1.58
CA TRP A 329 6.90 -16.33 -2.98
C TRP A 329 8.16 -17.16 -3.26
N THR A 330 9.26 -16.92 -2.52
CA THR A 330 10.48 -17.74 -2.61
C THR A 330 10.20 -19.17 -2.13
N TRP A 331 9.50 -19.30 -1.02
CA TRP A 331 9.11 -20.61 -0.51
C TRP A 331 8.18 -21.34 -1.49
N LEU A 332 7.26 -20.64 -2.13
CA LEU A 332 6.25 -21.22 -3.02
C LEU A 332 6.84 -21.64 -4.38
N TRP A 333 7.61 -20.75 -5.02
CA TRP A 333 8.08 -20.89 -6.41
C TRP A 333 9.61 -20.80 -6.56
N GLY A 334 10.36 -20.80 -5.47
CA GLY A 334 11.83 -20.72 -5.49
C GLY A 334 12.38 -19.38 -5.99
N PRO A 335 13.57 -19.40 -6.67
CA PRO A 335 14.21 -18.17 -7.15
C PRO A 335 13.35 -17.33 -8.10
N ILE A 336 12.50 -17.98 -8.91
CA ILE A 336 11.55 -17.29 -9.81
C ILE A 336 10.51 -16.54 -8.98
N GLY A 337 10.01 -17.17 -7.90
CA GLY A 337 9.11 -16.53 -6.96
C GLY A 337 9.74 -15.31 -6.28
N LEU A 338 11.03 -15.37 -5.94
CA LEU A 338 11.77 -14.24 -5.39
C LEU A 338 11.82 -13.05 -6.36
N LEU A 339 12.15 -13.29 -7.63
CA LEU A 339 12.18 -12.25 -8.66
C LEU A 339 10.80 -11.64 -8.93
N LEU A 340 9.75 -12.46 -8.85
CA LEU A 340 8.36 -12.03 -9.07
C LEU A 340 7.68 -11.52 -7.80
N SER A 341 8.33 -11.59 -6.63
CA SER A 341 7.70 -11.30 -5.33
C SER A 341 7.10 -9.91 -5.27
N THR A 342 7.84 -8.89 -5.67
CA THR A 342 7.37 -7.50 -5.64
C THR A 342 6.17 -7.27 -6.58
N PRO A 343 6.24 -7.60 -7.88
CA PRO A 343 5.07 -7.41 -8.75
C PRO A 343 3.85 -8.21 -8.33
N LEU A 344 4.03 -9.42 -7.81
CA LEU A 344 2.92 -10.24 -7.33
C LEU A 344 2.28 -9.65 -6.08
N THR A 345 3.09 -9.17 -5.13
CA THR A 345 2.59 -8.54 -3.91
C THR A 345 1.84 -7.25 -4.22
N VAL A 346 2.35 -6.43 -5.16
CA VAL A 346 1.63 -5.23 -5.65
C VAL A 346 0.28 -5.60 -6.27
N CYS A 347 0.24 -6.65 -7.11
CA CYS A 347 -1.02 -7.13 -7.68
C CYS A 347 -2.00 -7.58 -6.58
N LEU A 348 -1.53 -8.27 -5.53
CA LEU A 348 -2.39 -8.67 -4.41
C LEU A 348 -2.97 -7.49 -3.65
N VAL A 349 -2.18 -6.43 -3.42
CA VAL A 349 -2.67 -5.20 -2.78
C VAL A 349 -3.73 -4.52 -3.64
N VAL A 350 -3.46 -4.35 -4.93
CA VAL A 350 -4.41 -3.74 -5.87
C VAL A 350 -5.72 -4.54 -5.94
N ILE A 351 -5.64 -5.86 -6.01
CA ILE A 351 -6.83 -6.74 -5.97
C ILE A 351 -7.57 -6.57 -4.64
N GLY A 352 -6.85 -6.55 -3.52
CA GLY A 352 -7.41 -6.36 -2.18
C GLY A 352 -8.17 -5.04 -2.04
N GLN A 353 -7.65 -3.94 -2.58
CA GLN A 353 -8.28 -2.61 -2.54
C GLN A 353 -9.62 -2.56 -3.30
N HIS A 354 -9.73 -3.36 -4.35
CA HIS A 354 -10.87 -3.29 -5.28
C HIS A 354 -11.90 -4.42 -5.10
N MET A 355 -11.59 -5.47 -4.33
CA MET A 355 -12.50 -6.59 -4.06
C MET A 355 -12.96 -6.58 -2.59
N PRO A 356 -14.26 -6.34 -2.30
CA PRO A 356 -14.75 -6.25 -0.93
C PRO A 356 -14.43 -7.49 -0.07
N ASN A 357 -14.46 -8.69 -0.68
CA ASN A 357 -14.17 -9.95 0.00
C ASN A 357 -12.67 -10.17 0.28
N MET A 358 -11.78 -9.40 -0.36
CA MET A 358 -10.32 -9.50 -0.25
C MET A 358 -9.68 -8.27 0.40
N ASN A 359 -10.47 -7.37 0.97
CA ASN A 359 -10.00 -6.14 1.61
C ASN A 359 -8.96 -6.41 2.72
N PHE A 360 -9.01 -7.59 3.37
CA PHE A 360 -8.01 -7.99 4.35
C PHE A 360 -6.58 -8.01 3.78
N LEU A 361 -6.40 -8.30 2.48
CA LEU A 361 -5.09 -8.25 1.82
C LEU A 361 -4.58 -6.82 1.71
N SER A 362 -5.46 -5.88 1.38
CA SER A 362 -5.12 -4.46 1.36
C SER A 362 -4.71 -3.99 2.76
N VAL A 363 -5.51 -4.27 3.79
CA VAL A 363 -5.20 -3.89 5.17
C VAL A 363 -3.87 -4.49 5.65
N LEU A 364 -3.58 -5.75 5.30
CA LEU A 364 -2.36 -6.45 5.73
C LEU A 364 -1.10 -5.97 5.00
N LEU A 365 -1.22 -5.67 3.70
CA LEU A 365 -0.07 -5.46 2.82
C LEU A 365 0.13 -3.99 2.43
N SER A 366 -0.88 -3.13 2.61
CA SER A 366 -0.82 -1.72 2.22
C SER A 366 0.10 -0.91 3.13
N GLN A 367 0.63 0.18 2.58
CA GLN A 367 1.37 1.21 3.31
C GLN A 367 0.44 2.23 3.95
N GLU A 368 -0.81 2.30 3.51
CA GLU A 368 -1.81 3.19 4.11
C GLU A 368 -2.00 2.82 5.58
N GLN A 369 -2.20 3.83 6.40
CA GLN A 369 -2.51 3.61 7.82
C GLN A 369 -3.74 2.68 7.89
N ALA A 370 -3.60 1.57 8.61
CA ALA A 370 -4.65 0.58 8.75
C ALA A 370 -5.91 1.17 9.41
N LEU A 371 -5.75 2.22 10.19
CA LEU A 371 -6.80 2.96 10.85
C LEU A 371 -6.90 4.37 10.25
N THR A 372 -8.12 4.81 9.98
CA THR A 372 -8.38 6.21 9.69
C THR A 372 -8.05 7.07 10.92
N PRO A 373 -7.76 8.38 10.78
CA PRO A 373 -7.50 9.24 11.93
C PRO A 373 -8.61 9.18 13.00
N ALA A 374 -9.86 9.00 12.59
CA ALA A 374 -10.99 8.81 13.50
C ALA A 374 -10.90 7.47 14.26
N GLU A 375 -10.56 6.38 13.56
CA GLU A 375 -10.42 5.05 14.17
C GLU A 375 -9.21 4.98 15.10
N ASP A 376 -8.07 5.57 14.71
CA ASP A 376 -6.87 5.63 15.56
C ASP A 376 -7.11 6.44 16.83
N CYS A 377 -7.70 7.64 16.70
CA CYS A 377 -8.07 8.47 17.83
C CYS A 377 -9.09 7.74 18.74
N TYR A 378 -10.12 7.11 18.16
CA TYR A 378 -11.12 6.35 18.92
C TYR A 378 -10.50 5.18 19.70
N HIS A 379 -9.62 4.41 19.07
CA HIS A 379 -8.91 3.31 19.71
C HIS A 379 -8.07 3.78 20.92
N ARG A 380 -7.41 4.92 20.81
CA ARG A 380 -6.62 5.53 21.90
C ARG A 380 -7.51 6.02 23.02
N LEU A 381 -8.64 6.65 22.70
CA LEU A 381 -9.64 7.07 23.71
C LEU A 381 -10.22 5.88 24.47
N LEU A 382 -10.49 4.75 23.80
CA LEU A 382 -10.95 3.50 24.46
C LEU A 382 -9.89 2.88 25.38
N SER A 383 -8.61 3.17 25.11
CA SER A 383 -7.47 2.69 25.92
C SER A 383 -7.09 3.64 27.06
N PHE A 384 -7.88 4.70 27.31
CA PHE A 384 -7.61 5.76 28.29
C PHE A 384 -6.29 6.52 28.05
N ASP A 385 -5.80 6.54 26.81
CA ASP A 385 -4.59 7.26 26.42
C ASP A 385 -4.93 8.62 25.79
N SER A 386 -5.31 9.57 26.66
CA SER A 386 -5.69 10.91 26.21
C SER A 386 -4.53 11.69 25.57
N SER A 387 -3.27 11.43 26.01
CA SER A 387 -2.10 12.11 25.45
C SER A 387 -1.84 11.67 24.01
N ALA A 388 -1.86 10.37 23.74
CA ALA A 388 -1.65 9.85 22.40
C ALA A 388 -2.82 10.18 21.45
N SER A 389 -4.05 10.36 21.96
CA SER A 389 -5.17 10.84 21.14
C SER A 389 -4.99 12.29 20.72
N MET A 390 -4.40 13.13 21.59
CA MET A 390 -4.07 14.52 21.26
C MET A 390 -2.98 14.62 20.18
N ASP A 391 -1.98 13.75 20.19
CA ASP A 391 -0.94 13.69 19.13
C ASP A 391 -1.55 13.45 17.74
N VAL A 392 -2.58 12.59 17.65
CA VAL A 392 -3.31 12.35 16.38
C VAL A 392 -4.02 13.61 15.93
N ILE A 393 -4.70 14.31 16.84
CA ILE A 393 -5.43 15.56 16.58
C ILE A 393 -4.47 16.67 16.10
N GLU A 394 -3.35 16.85 16.80
CA GLU A 394 -2.35 17.85 16.40
C GLU A 394 -1.72 17.53 15.04
N SER A 395 -1.46 16.24 14.78
CA SER A 395 -0.94 15.78 13.48
C SER A 395 -1.93 16.02 12.35
N TYR A 396 -3.23 15.88 12.63
CA TYR A 396 -4.31 16.17 11.68
C TYR A 396 -4.39 17.68 11.40
N LEU A 397 -4.39 18.52 12.43
CA LEU A 397 -4.47 19.98 12.33
C LEU A 397 -3.27 20.62 11.60
N LYS A 398 -2.12 19.93 11.54
CA LYS A 398 -0.98 20.38 10.71
C LYS A 398 -1.23 20.26 9.21
N LYS A 399 -2.21 19.43 8.78
CA LYS A 399 -2.50 19.13 7.39
C LYS A 399 -3.84 19.70 6.93
N ASP A 400 -4.81 19.75 7.83
CA ASP A 400 -6.21 20.07 7.56
C ASP A 400 -6.77 21.11 8.53
N SER A 401 -7.95 21.65 8.20
CA SER A 401 -8.64 22.66 9.00
C SER A 401 -9.32 22.06 10.23
N LEU A 402 -9.62 22.89 11.22
CA LEU A 402 -10.38 22.50 12.40
C LEU A 402 -11.79 22.01 12.08
N ILE A 403 -12.47 22.61 11.09
CA ILE A 403 -13.79 22.17 10.64
C ILE A 403 -13.71 20.75 10.07
N SER A 404 -12.66 20.48 9.27
CA SER A 404 -12.40 19.14 8.76
C SER A 404 -12.11 18.14 9.87
N LEU A 405 -11.40 18.52 10.95
CA LEU A 405 -11.19 17.68 12.12
C LEU A 405 -12.51 17.28 12.78
N TYR A 406 -13.43 18.22 12.98
CA TYR A 406 -14.73 17.93 13.53
C TYR A 406 -15.53 16.98 12.66
N ASP A 407 -15.64 17.28 11.36
CA ASP A 407 -16.43 16.48 10.40
C ASP A 407 -15.84 15.08 10.18
N SER A 408 -14.51 14.95 10.08
CA SER A 408 -13.86 13.70 9.68
C SER A 408 -13.33 12.86 10.84
N VAL A 409 -13.18 13.44 12.05
CA VAL A 409 -12.62 12.73 13.20
C VAL A 409 -13.58 12.70 14.37
N LEU A 410 -13.95 13.85 14.97
CA LEU A 410 -14.68 13.85 16.25
C LEU A 410 -16.13 13.44 16.10
N ILE A 411 -16.87 13.91 15.09
CA ILE A 411 -18.26 13.51 14.84
C ILE A 411 -18.36 12.00 14.55
N PRO A 412 -17.52 11.39 13.69
CA PRO A 412 -17.47 9.94 13.52
C PRO A 412 -17.17 9.16 14.81
N ILE A 413 -16.28 9.66 15.69
CA ILE A 413 -15.99 9.04 16.99
C ILE A 413 -17.23 9.05 17.90
N ILE A 414 -17.92 10.19 18.00
CA ILE A 414 -19.17 10.30 18.80
C ILE A 414 -20.20 9.29 18.30
N SER A 415 -20.37 9.22 16.97
CA SER A 415 -21.30 8.28 16.33
C SER A 415 -20.90 6.82 16.58
N ARG A 416 -19.62 6.49 16.42
CA ARG A 416 -19.10 5.13 16.64
C ARG A 416 -19.23 4.67 18.08
N THR A 417 -18.95 5.56 19.04
CA THR A 417 -19.11 5.27 20.47
C THR A 417 -20.53 4.83 20.80
N GLU A 418 -21.54 5.48 20.21
CA GLU A 418 -22.94 5.12 20.43
C GLU A 418 -23.31 3.79 19.76
N ILE A 419 -22.80 3.54 18.55
CA ILE A 419 -23.00 2.26 17.85
C ILE A 419 -22.41 1.11 18.67
N ASP A 420 -21.15 1.25 19.10
CA ASP A 420 -20.45 0.21 19.85
C ASP A 420 -21.09 -0.04 21.24
N PHE A 421 -21.65 1.00 21.85
CA PHE A 421 -22.45 0.85 23.07
C PHE A 421 -23.75 0.06 22.82
N HIS A 422 -24.49 0.35 21.76
CA HIS A 422 -25.72 -0.38 21.43
C HIS A 422 -25.49 -1.82 20.98
N LEU A 423 -24.28 -2.12 20.48
CA LEU A 423 -23.85 -3.48 20.12
C LEU A 423 -23.25 -4.25 21.30
N ASP A 424 -23.30 -3.70 22.54
CA ASP A 424 -22.70 -4.25 23.76
C ASP A 424 -21.17 -4.50 23.64
N LEU A 425 -20.49 -3.77 22.75
CA LEU A 425 -19.03 -3.86 22.59
C LEU A 425 -18.27 -3.04 23.62
N ILE A 426 -18.88 -1.99 24.15
CA ILE A 426 -18.37 -1.15 25.24
C ILE A 426 -19.43 -1.00 26.34
N ASN A 427 -18.97 -0.86 27.58
CA ASN A 427 -19.85 -0.60 28.74
C ASN A 427 -20.14 0.90 28.89
N ALA A 428 -21.09 1.24 29.81
CA ALA A 428 -21.49 2.62 30.06
C ALA A 428 -20.33 3.49 30.61
N GLU A 429 -19.43 2.92 31.39
CA GLU A 429 -18.26 3.60 31.95
C GLU A 429 -17.27 4.02 30.82
N LYS A 430 -16.95 3.13 29.90
CA LYS A 430 -16.11 3.46 28.73
C LYS A 430 -16.75 4.50 27.83
N LYS A 431 -18.06 4.38 27.58
CA LYS A 431 -18.81 5.37 26.81
C LYS A 431 -18.68 6.77 27.43
N GLU A 432 -18.93 6.89 28.75
CA GLU A 432 -18.85 8.19 29.41
C GLU A 432 -17.43 8.73 29.45
N SER A 433 -16.42 7.86 29.63
CA SER A 433 -15.01 8.25 29.54
C SER A 433 -14.63 8.83 28.19
N VAL A 434 -15.08 8.20 27.08
CA VAL A 434 -14.85 8.71 25.72
C VAL A 434 -15.52 10.08 25.53
N TYR A 435 -16.76 10.24 25.99
CA TYR A 435 -17.46 11.52 25.88
C TYR A 435 -16.80 12.62 26.73
N GLN A 436 -16.30 12.27 27.91
CA GLN A 436 -15.55 13.21 28.74
C GLN A 436 -14.25 13.64 28.06
N SER A 437 -13.49 12.71 27.51
CA SER A 437 -12.27 13.04 26.76
C SER A 437 -12.57 13.92 25.53
N ILE A 438 -13.67 13.67 24.83
CA ILE A 438 -14.08 14.53 23.71
C ILE A 438 -14.43 15.95 24.20
N ARG A 439 -15.10 16.12 25.36
CA ARG A 439 -15.34 17.45 25.95
C ARG A 439 -14.04 18.19 26.24
N GLU A 440 -13.08 17.50 26.85
CA GLU A 440 -11.75 18.07 27.14
C GLU A 440 -11.01 18.49 25.87
N ILE A 441 -11.08 17.67 24.81
CA ILE A 441 -10.52 17.99 23.50
C ILE A 441 -11.18 19.25 22.90
N ILE A 442 -12.52 19.32 22.91
CA ILE A 442 -13.26 20.50 22.41
C ILE A 442 -12.87 21.75 23.19
N GLU A 443 -12.77 21.66 24.52
CA GLU A 443 -12.36 22.76 25.38
C GLU A 443 -10.93 23.21 25.09
N PHE A 444 -9.98 22.27 24.98
CA PHE A 444 -8.60 22.57 24.61
C PHE A 444 -8.48 23.28 23.27
N LEU A 445 -9.21 22.78 22.25
CA LEU A 445 -9.25 23.40 20.92
C LEU A 445 -9.88 24.80 20.96
N SER A 446 -10.80 25.06 21.89
CA SER A 446 -11.37 26.38 22.07
C SER A 446 -10.37 27.40 22.62
N LEU A 447 -9.51 26.97 23.54
CA LEU A 447 -8.50 27.81 24.18
C LEU A 447 -7.30 28.12 23.28
N SER A 448 -6.89 27.13 22.48
CA SER A 448 -5.71 27.25 21.62
C SER A 448 -5.87 28.29 20.50
N GLU A 449 -7.09 28.56 20.05
CA GLU A 449 -7.37 29.47 18.93
C GLU A 449 -7.93 30.84 19.34
N GLN A 450 -8.20 31.10 20.63
CA GLN A 450 -8.68 32.42 21.09
C GLN A 450 -7.71 33.58 20.81
N LYS A 451 -6.47 33.30 20.40
CA LYS A 451 -5.46 34.33 20.10
C LYS A 451 -5.66 35.09 18.78
N GLU A 452 -6.57 34.69 17.90
CA GLU A 452 -6.72 35.27 16.56
C GLU A 452 -8.03 36.05 16.31
N THR A 453 -8.94 36.16 17.28
CA THR A 453 -10.25 36.77 17.03
C THR A 453 -10.16 38.30 16.99
N LYS A 454 -10.14 38.88 15.79
CA LYS A 454 -10.46 40.30 15.56
C LYS A 454 -11.97 40.51 15.76
N SER A 455 -12.37 41.37 16.71
CA SER A 455 -13.76 41.76 16.89
C SER A 455 -14.26 42.53 15.66
N ILE A 456 -15.05 41.86 14.82
CA ILE A 456 -15.75 42.50 13.70
C ILE A 456 -17.11 42.97 14.22
N SER A 457 -17.34 44.27 14.11
CA SER A 457 -18.61 44.95 14.46
C SER A 457 -19.65 44.72 13.34
N GLU A 458 -20.16 43.50 13.22
CA GLU A 458 -21.21 43.18 12.24
C GLU A 458 -22.55 42.81 12.95
N PRO A 459 -23.71 42.92 12.27
CA PRO A 459 -24.99 42.53 12.88
C PRO A 459 -25.00 41.06 13.26
N LYS A 460 -25.36 40.79 14.51
CA LYS A 460 -25.44 39.43 15.05
C LYS A 460 -26.74 38.77 14.61
N VAL A 461 -26.64 37.53 14.18
CA VAL A 461 -27.79 36.63 13.92
C VAL A 461 -28.00 35.75 15.15
N ASN A 462 -29.24 35.74 15.66
CA ASN A 462 -29.60 34.97 16.84
C ASN A 462 -30.00 33.55 16.42
N VAL A 463 -29.20 32.55 16.78
CA VAL A 463 -29.48 31.14 16.46
C VAL A 463 -29.72 30.37 17.75
N LEU A 464 -30.87 29.70 17.85
CA LEU A 464 -31.17 28.80 18.93
C LEU A 464 -30.76 27.37 18.54
N CYS A 465 -29.77 26.81 19.24
CA CYS A 465 -29.31 25.44 19.01
C CYS A 465 -29.97 24.48 20.00
N LEU A 466 -30.62 23.44 19.47
CA LEU A 466 -31.39 22.44 20.22
C LEU A 466 -30.77 21.05 20.03
N PRO A 467 -30.52 20.28 21.13
CA PRO A 467 -30.20 18.87 21.01
C PRO A 467 -31.47 18.07 20.66
N SER A 468 -31.30 16.99 19.88
CA SER A 468 -32.45 16.12 19.63
C SER A 468 -32.88 15.39 20.90
N ARG A 469 -31.99 14.68 21.58
CA ARG A 469 -32.36 13.93 22.78
C ARG A 469 -31.23 13.53 23.74
N THR A 470 -29.98 13.53 23.31
CA THR A 470 -28.92 12.79 24.00
C THR A 470 -27.68 13.63 24.26
N VAL A 471 -26.83 13.19 25.21
CA VAL A 471 -25.54 13.79 25.54
C VAL A 471 -24.64 13.96 24.32
N ARG A 472 -24.71 13.05 23.33
CA ARG A 472 -23.96 13.19 22.07
C ARG A 472 -24.41 14.40 21.23
N ASP A 473 -25.72 14.72 21.25
CA ASP A 473 -26.26 15.88 20.54
C ASP A 473 -25.80 17.17 21.24
N GLU A 474 -25.63 17.15 22.56
CA GLU A 474 -25.03 18.25 23.33
C GLU A 474 -23.55 18.49 22.95
N LEU A 475 -22.77 17.42 22.76
CA LEU A 475 -21.41 17.53 22.22
C LEU A 475 -21.40 18.16 20.83
N GLY A 476 -22.33 17.76 19.97
CA GLY A 476 -22.52 18.37 18.67
C GLY A 476 -22.84 19.87 18.75
N ILE A 477 -23.72 20.27 19.66
CA ILE A 477 -24.02 21.69 19.92
C ILE A 477 -22.77 22.45 20.40
N SER A 478 -21.99 21.86 21.30
CA SER A 478 -20.77 22.47 21.81
C SER A 478 -19.76 22.75 20.68
N ILE A 479 -19.62 21.79 19.73
CA ILE A 479 -18.80 21.96 18.52
C ILE A 479 -19.35 23.10 17.65
N LEU A 480 -20.67 23.11 17.38
CA LEU A 480 -21.30 24.13 16.54
C LEU A 480 -21.18 25.52 17.17
N ALA A 481 -21.44 25.63 18.47
CA ALA A 481 -21.37 26.88 19.21
C ALA A 481 -19.95 27.46 19.22
N GLN A 482 -18.94 26.64 19.40
CA GLN A 482 -17.55 27.05 19.29
C GLN A 482 -17.24 27.67 17.92
N GLN A 483 -17.72 27.06 16.83
CA GLN A 483 -17.47 27.55 15.48
C GLN A 483 -18.28 28.82 15.15
N LEU A 484 -19.54 28.89 15.55
CA LEU A 484 -20.40 30.04 15.32
C LEU A 484 -20.02 31.24 16.18
N GLY A 485 -19.59 31.04 17.44
CA GLY A 485 -19.13 32.11 18.33
C GLY A 485 -17.97 32.92 17.75
N ARG A 486 -17.19 32.32 16.87
CA ARG A 486 -16.10 32.98 16.11
C ARG A 486 -16.59 33.86 14.97
N GLN A 487 -17.81 33.63 14.49
CA GLN A 487 -18.35 34.25 13.27
C GLN A 487 -19.39 35.33 13.56
N SER A 488 -19.43 35.89 14.78
CA SER A 488 -20.38 36.94 15.18
C SER A 488 -21.85 36.51 15.19
N PHE A 489 -22.12 35.27 15.56
CA PHE A 489 -23.46 34.79 15.87
C PHE A 489 -23.74 34.94 17.36
N ASP A 490 -24.98 35.26 17.73
CA ASP A 490 -25.47 35.13 19.11
C ASP A 490 -26.13 33.77 19.28
N ILE A 491 -25.46 32.88 20.04
CA ILE A 491 -25.86 31.50 20.14
C ILE A 491 -26.42 31.27 21.52
N GLN A 492 -27.62 30.75 21.56
CA GLN A 492 -28.17 30.25 22.81
C GLN A 492 -28.31 28.74 22.73
N GLN A 493 -27.78 28.08 23.75
CA GLN A 493 -27.82 26.63 23.90
C GLN A 493 -28.82 26.28 24.97
N THR A 494 -29.61 25.25 24.74
CA THR A 494 -30.43 24.66 25.81
C THR A 494 -30.18 23.16 25.85
N THR A 495 -30.12 22.63 27.04
CA THR A 495 -30.11 21.18 27.33
C THR A 495 -31.52 20.63 27.54
N SER A 496 -32.53 21.52 27.52
CA SER A 496 -33.91 21.12 27.74
C SER A 496 -34.48 20.39 26.53
N ILE A 497 -35.03 19.21 26.78
CA ILE A 497 -35.68 18.31 25.84
C ILE A 497 -37.20 18.48 25.85
N ASN A 498 -37.72 19.24 26.83
CA ASN A 498 -39.14 19.44 26.98
C ASN A 498 -39.66 20.44 25.94
N VAL A 499 -40.53 19.98 25.05
CA VAL A 499 -41.08 20.78 23.95
C VAL A 499 -41.72 22.09 24.44
N ASN A 500 -42.35 22.09 25.61
CA ASN A 500 -42.97 23.30 26.19
C ASN A 500 -41.92 24.33 26.62
N GLU A 501 -40.81 23.89 27.17
CA GLU A 501 -39.69 24.76 27.52
C GLU A 501 -39.00 25.33 26.27
N VAL A 502 -38.87 24.52 25.25
CA VAL A 502 -38.36 24.97 23.93
C VAL A 502 -39.24 26.05 23.34
N PHE A 503 -40.59 25.92 23.42
CA PHE A 503 -41.50 26.97 23.00
C PHE A 503 -41.37 28.27 23.79
N ALA A 504 -41.29 28.15 25.10
CA ALA A 504 -41.09 29.32 25.97
C ALA A 504 -39.77 30.04 25.67
N LEU A 505 -38.71 29.29 25.36
CA LEU A 505 -37.41 29.84 24.94
C LEU A 505 -37.51 30.55 23.58
N VAL A 506 -38.13 29.92 22.58
CA VAL A 506 -38.32 30.53 21.27
C VAL A 506 -39.12 31.82 21.33
N GLU A 507 -40.24 31.82 22.12
CA GLU A 507 -41.08 33.03 22.31
C GLU A 507 -40.33 34.15 23.05
N LYS A 508 -39.49 33.80 24.03
CA LYS A 508 -38.69 34.77 24.79
C LYS A 508 -37.56 35.39 24.01
N MET A 509 -36.92 34.58 23.17
CA MET A 509 -35.68 34.97 22.48
C MET A 509 -35.89 35.50 21.09
N ASN A 510 -37.00 35.17 20.45
CA ASN A 510 -37.32 35.48 19.06
C ASN A 510 -36.11 35.23 18.11
N PRO A 511 -35.62 33.98 18.01
CA PRO A 511 -34.44 33.67 17.22
C PRO A 511 -34.71 33.82 15.73
N ASP A 512 -33.67 34.20 14.97
CA ASP A 512 -33.73 34.29 13.51
C ASP A 512 -33.80 32.92 12.84
N ALA A 513 -33.24 31.89 13.49
CA ALA A 513 -33.29 30.50 13.05
C ALA A 513 -33.16 29.53 14.25
N VAL A 514 -33.75 28.36 14.09
CA VAL A 514 -33.56 27.22 15.02
C VAL A 514 -32.70 26.16 14.31
N CYS A 515 -31.63 25.73 14.96
CA CYS A 515 -30.78 24.65 14.50
C CYS A 515 -30.93 23.43 15.42
N ILE A 516 -31.51 22.34 14.89
CA ILE A 516 -31.64 21.08 15.62
C ILE A 516 -30.41 20.21 15.25
N VAL A 517 -29.52 19.99 16.21
CA VAL A 517 -28.32 19.17 16.01
C VAL A 517 -28.60 17.72 16.41
N VAL A 518 -28.28 16.83 15.53
CA VAL A 518 -28.50 15.39 15.64
C VAL A 518 -27.24 14.67 15.20
N VAL A 519 -26.62 13.94 16.10
CA VAL A 519 -25.49 13.08 15.77
C VAL A 519 -25.95 11.63 15.63
N SER A 520 -25.66 10.99 14.48
CA SER A 520 -25.99 9.58 14.22
C SER A 520 -25.47 8.67 15.35
N PRO A 521 -26.09 7.50 15.62
CA PRO A 521 -27.27 6.85 15.04
C PRO A 521 -28.59 7.12 15.82
N PHE A 522 -29.73 6.68 15.25
CA PHE A 522 -31.04 6.50 15.92
C PHE A 522 -31.85 7.75 16.33
N ALA A 523 -31.53 8.95 15.89
CA ALA A 523 -32.20 10.17 16.38
C ALA A 523 -33.26 10.77 15.41
N LEU A 524 -33.52 10.15 14.25
CA LEU A 524 -34.42 10.70 13.21
C LEU A 524 -35.86 10.92 13.69
N SER A 525 -36.42 9.98 14.47
CA SER A 525 -37.81 10.05 14.91
C SER A 525 -38.09 11.22 15.86
N HIS A 526 -37.13 11.53 16.73
CA HIS A 526 -37.30 12.63 17.67
C HIS A 526 -37.11 14.00 17.04
N SER A 527 -36.14 14.12 16.12
CA SER A 527 -35.95 15.34 15.33
C SER A 527 -37.15 15.63 14.42
N LEU A 528 -37.77 14.59 13.83
CA LEU A 528 -39.04 14.72 13.11
C LEU A 528 -40.15 15.28 13.99
N TYR A 529 -40.30 14.75 15.19
CA TYR A 529 -41.30 15.20 16.16
C TYR A 529 -41.10 16.67 16.56
N LEU A 530 -39.88 17.04 16.94
CA LEU A 530 -39.52 18.42 17.32
C LEU A 530 -39.75 19.39 16.16
N CYS A 531 -39.30 19.03 14.96
CA CYS A 531 -39.47 19.83 13.75
C CYS A 531 -40.95 20.08 13.46
N ALA A 532 -41.77 19.02 13.43
CA ALA A 532 -43.21 19.13 13.16
C ALA A 532 -43.91 20.01 14.21
N LYS A 533 -43.58 19.88 15.49
CA LYS A 533 -44.17 20.68 16.57
C LYS A 533 -43.78 22.16 16.48
N LEU A 534 -42.51 22.46 16.18
CA LEU A 534 -42.03 23.82 15.99
C LEU A 534 -42.65 24.46 14.79
N HIS A 535 -42.72 23.76 13.67
CA HIS A 535 -43.35 24.29 12.43
C HIS A 535 -44.84 24.50 12.58
N GLN A 536 -45.56 23.63 13.30
CA GLN A 536 -47.00 23.78 13.57
C GLN A 536 -47.30 25.02 14.41
N ARG A 537 -46.41 25.38 15.37
CA ARG A 537 -46.65 26.51 16.27
C ARG A 537 -46.12 27.83 15.70
N ILE A 538 -45.00 27.82 14.98
CA ILE A 538 -44.34 28.99 14.43
C ILE A 538 -43.91 28.69 12.96
N PRO A 539 -44.87 28.75 12.00
CA PRO A 539 -44.58 28.38 10.61
C PRO A 539 -43.56 29.28 9.89
N GLN A 540 -43.35 30.48 10.37
CA GLN A 540 -42.45 31.47 9.77
C GLN A 540 -40.99 31.28 10.20
N LEU A 541 -40.72 30.51 11.25
CA LEU A 541 -39.37 30.33 11.81
C LEU A 541 -38.56 29.34 10.96
N PRO A 542 -37.42 29.75 10.41
CA PRO A 542 -36.55 28.82 9.70
C PRO A 542 -36.00 27.72 10.63
N ILE A 543 -36.22 26.45 10.23
CA ILE A 543 -35.74 25.28 10.99
C ILE A 543 -34.66 24.58 10.15
N LEU A 544 -33.43 24.62 10.63
CA LEU A 544 -32.29 23.89 10.08
C LEU A 544 -32.10 22.59 10.87
N ILE A 545 -32.00 21.47 10.18
CA ILE A 545 -31.72 20.19 10.81
C ILE A 545 -30.35 19.69 10.37
N SER A 546 -29.46 19.55 11.33
CA SER A 546 -28.06 19.11 11.14
C SER A 546 -27.93 17.65 11.56
N LEU A 547 -28.03 16.72 10.60
CA LEU A 547 -27.90 15.27 10.79
C LEU A 547 -26.46 14.81 10.54
N TRP A 548 -25.59 14.96 11.52
CA TRP A 548 -24.18 14.65 11.34
C TRP A 548 -23.88 13.15 11.46
N GLY A 549 -22.97 12.66 10.61
CA GLY A 549 -22.56 11.26 10.57
C GLY A 549 -23.61 10.31 9.97
N PHE A 550 -24.57 10.83 9.23
CA PHE A 550 -25.64 10.06 8.58
C PHE A 550 -25.22 9.74 7.14
N SER A 551 -24.99 8.46 6.82
CA SER A 551 -24.52 8.01 5.49
C SER A 551 -25.56 7.22 4.71
N GLU A 552 -26.42 6.44 5.36
CA GLU A 552 -27.41 5.59 4.73
C GLU A 552 -28.83 6.18 4.84
N GLY A 553 -29.60 6.15 3.75
CA GLY A 553 -30.99 6.63 3.76
C GLY A 553 -31.15 8.16 3.76
N ALA A 554 -30.11 8.92 3.38
CA ALA A 554 -30.12 10.38 3.36
C ALA A 554 -31.31 10.97 2.58
N SER A 555 -31.63 10.44 1.40
CA SER A 555 -32.75 10.91 0.56
C SER A 555 -34.11 10.75 1.24
N GLU A 556 -34.31 9.64 1.95
CA GLU A 556 -35.54 9.37 2.69
C GLU A 556 -35.67 10.26 3.92
N ALA A 557 -34.55 10.48 4.64
CA ALA A 557 -34.49 11.38 5.78
C ALA A 557 -34.81 12.83 5.38
N ILE A 558 -34.21 13.32 4.28
CA ILE A 558 -34.52 14.65 3.72
C ILE A 558 -36.02 14.77 3.44
N ALA A 559 -36.62 13.82 2.68
CA ALA A 559 -38.03 13.87 2.33
C ALA A 559 -38.95 13.92 3.56
N LYS A 560 -38.70 13.09 4.57
CA LYS A 560 -39.46 13.06 5.83
C LYS A 560 -39.34 14.35 6.63
N LEU A 561 -38.11 14.88 6.79
CA LEU A 561 -37.88 16.09 7.56
C LEU A 561 -38.40 17.36 6.87
N THR A 562 -38.29 17.43 5.55
CA THR A 562 -38.86 18.54 4.77
C THR A 562 -40.40 18.51 4.84
N SER A 563 -41.03 17.34 4.77
CA SER A 563 -42.47 17.20 4.97
C SER A 563 -42.95 17.57 6.39
N ALA A 564 -42.06 17.44 7.39
CA ALA A 564 -42.28 17.86 8.79
C ALA A 564 -42.06 19.35 9.03
N GLY A 565 -41.63 20.13 8.02
CA GLY A 565 -41.47 21.59 8.09
C GLY A 565 -40.02 22.06 8.22
N ALA A 566 -39.03 21.19 8.01
CA ALA A 566 -37.61 21.61 7.97
C ALA A 566 -37.36 22.49 6.74
N THR A 567 -36.72 23.66 6.96
CA THR A 567 -36.35 24.58 5.87
C THR A 567 -35.17 24.01 5.08
N LYS A 568 -34.16 23.47 5.77
CA LYS A 568 -33.01 22.79 5.16
C LYS A 568 -32.55 21.64 6.06
N VAL A 569 -32.00 20.58 5.44
CA VAL A 569 -31.41 19.42 6.10
C VAL A 569 -29.99 19.27 5.60
N VAL A 570 -29.02 19.13 6.50
CA VAL A 570 -27.57 19.03 6.21
C VAL A 570 -26.93 17.87 6.95
N PHE A 571 -25.80 17.36 6.44
CA PHE A 571 -25.16 16.13 6.93
C PHE A 571 -23.77 16.33 7.52
N SER A 572 -23.23 17.56 7.46
CA SER A 572 -21.92 17.90 8.02
C SER A 572 -21.93 19.25 8.76
N LEU A 573 -20.96 19.45 9.63
CA LEU A 573 -20.74 20.72 10.30
C LEU A 573 -20.44 21.83 9.27
N SER A 574 -19.60 21.51 8.28
CA SER A 574 -19.24 22.45 7.21
C SER A 574 -20.47 22.99 6.47
N GLN A 575 -21.39 22.10 6.06
CA GLN A 575 -22.65 22.50 5.42
C GLN A 575 -23.56 23.31 6.37
N THR A 576 -23.60 22.94 7.66
CA THR A 576 -24.35 23.70 8.67
C THR A 576 -23.87 25.15 8.75
N LEU A 577 -22.56 25.34 8.81
CA LEU A 577 -21.93 26.66 8.88
C LEU A 577 -22.16 27.48 7.61
N GLU A 578 -22.07 26.86 6.43
CA GLU A 578 -22.32 27.50 5.13
C GLU A 578 -23.74 28.06 5.05
N ILE A 579 -24.76 27.27 5.41
CA ILE A 579 -26.16 27.71 5.37
C ILE A 579 -26.41 28.84 6.37
N LEU A 580 -25.86 28.76 7.58
CA LEU A 580 -26.02 29.82 8.57
C LEU A 580 -25.33 31.12 8.11
N GLN A 581 -24.21 31.04 7.40
CA GLN A 581 -23.55 32.18 6.77
C GLN A 581 -24.38 32.78 5.63
N GLU A 582 -25.04 31.95 4.79
CA GLU A 582 -25.98 32.40 3.76
C GLU A 582 -27.16 33.17 4.39
N MET A 583 -27.73 32.67 5.49
CA MET A 583 -28.80 33.35 6.22
C MET A 583 -28.34 34.71 6.78
N ARG A 584 -27.10 34.81 7.28
CA ARG A 584 -26.51 36.07 7.72
C ARG A 584 -26.34 37.06 6.59
N SER A 585 -25.88 36.63 5.42
CA SER A 585 -25.68 37.50 4.27
C SER A 585 -27.01 38.01 3.70
N SER A 586 -28.06 37.20 3.71
CA SER A 586 -29.41 37.67 3.30
C SER A 586 -30.03 38.68 4.25
N LYS A 587 -29.79 38.56 5.57
CA LYS A 587 -30.22 39.55 6.57
C LYS A 587 -29.47 40.90 6.46
N LYS A 588 -28.28 40.88 5.89
CA LYS A 588 -27.46 42.09 5.64
C LYS A 588 -27.95 42.89 4.42
N SER A 589 -28.69 42.24 3.50
CA SER A 589 -29.21 42.85 2.27
C SER A 589 -30.69 43.28 2.37
N SER A 590 -31.38 42.89 3.42
CA SER A 590 -32.74 43.33 3.78
C SER A 590 -32.69 44.42 4.87
#